data_3defa8b8f4f80bf55bd17cbcdfd00d5e
#
_entry.id   3defa8b8f4f80bf55bd17cbcdfd00d5e
#
_cell.length_a   1.000
_cell.length_b   1.000
_cell.length_c   1.000
_cell.angle_alpha   90.00
_cell.angle_beta   90.00
_cell.angle_gamma   90.00
#
_symmetry.space_group_name_H-M   'P 1'
#
loop_
_entity.id
_entity.type
_entity.pdbx_description
1 polymer ?
#
loop_
_entity_poly.entity_id
_entity_poly.type
_entity_poly.pdbx_seq_one_letter_code
_entity_poly.pdbx_strand_id
1 'polypeptide(L)'
;MRVVLAEDQALLRDGLIRLLTAYEMDVVAAVETGPDLLSALLTHRPDVAVVDVRLPPTFTNEGLTAAVEARSRIPGLPILVLSQHVERLYARELLAEGRGGVGYLLKDRVSDVRRFVEAVRDVAGGGTAMDPEVVAQLLAGRRNRERALERLTTREHEVLAVMAEGRTNAAVAARLGVTEKAVSKHINNIFTKLDLLPAEDDHRRVLAVLRYLDL
;
A
#
# COMPACT_ATOMS: atom_id res chain seq x y z
N MET A 1 18.15 -2.36 20.88
CA MET A 1 17.50 -2.38 19.55
C MET A 1 17.39 -0.95 19.06
N ARG A 2 17.96 -0.66 17.89
CA ARG A 2 18.02 0.68 17.29
C ARG A 2 16.79 0.93 16.44
N VAL A 3 16.12 2.06 16.68
CA VAL A 3 14.85 2.43 16.01
C VAL A 3 15.02 3.77 15.30
N VAL A 4 14.53 3.87 14.08
CA VAL A 4 14.24 5.16 13.41
C VAL A 4 12.73 5.38 13.45
N LEU A 5 12.33 6.55 13.89
CA LEU A 5 10.91 6.96 13.99
C LEU A 5 10.61 8.07 12.98
N ALA A 6 9.53 7.94 12.22
CA ALA A 6 9.01 9.01 11.36
C ALA A 6 7.55 9.30 11.72
N GLU A 7 7.32 10.51 12.23
CA GLU A 7 6.01 11.00 12.66
C GLU A 7 6.03 12.54 12.65
N ASP A 8 5.09 13.17 11.97
CA ASP A 8 5.00 14.64 11.86
C ASP A 8 4.34 15.29 13.09
N GLN A 9 3.41 14.57 13.74
CA GLN A 9 2.71 15.09 14.91
C GLN A 9 3.60 15.07 16.13
N ALA A 10 4.06 16.24 16.57
CA ALA A 10 5.02 16.41 17.67
C ALA A 10 4.63 15.66 18.96
N LEU A 11 3.34 15.76 19.37
CA LEU A 11 2.88 15.11 20.60
C LEU A 11 2.95 13.57 20.49
N LEU A 12 2.56 13.01 19.37
CA LEU A 12 2.61 11.56 19.13
C LEU A 12 4.06 11.10 19.02
N ARG A 13 4.89 11.83 18.29
CA ARG A 13 6.33 11.55 18.16
C ARG A 13 7.02 11.49 19.52
N ASP A 14 6.83 12.53 20.36
CA ASP A 14 7.41 12.57 21.71
C ASP A 14 6.89 11.42 22.59
N GLY A 15 5.60 11.11 22.48
CA GLY A 15 4.99 9.97 23.16
C GLY A 15 5.63 8.64 22.74
N LEU A 16 5.79 8.41 21.45
CA LEU A 16 6.43 7.20 20.89
C LEU A 16 7.90 7.09 21.31
N ILE A 17 8.66 8.20 21.28
CA ILE A 17 10.06 8.20 21.72
C ILE A 17 10.15 7.76 23.17
N ARG A 18 9.37 8.37 24.06
CA ARG A 18 9.34 8.02 25.51
C ARG A 18 8.95 6.56 25.72
N LEU A 19 7.95 6.10 25.00
CA LEU A 19 7.46 4.74 25.07
C LEU A 19 8.55 3.75 24.64
N LEU A 20 9.13 3.92 23.45
CA LEU A 20 10.18 3.04 22.92
C LEU A 20 11.39 3.01 23.88
N THR A 21 11.82 4.18 24.40
CA THR A 21 12.91 4.28 25.36
C THR A 21 12.61 3.55 26.66
N ALA A 22 11.37 3.65 27.18
CA ALA A 22 10.95 2.93 28.39
C ALA A 22 10.99 1.39 28.26
N TYR A 23 10.94 0.90 27.00
CA TYR A 23 11.08 -0.54 26.68
C TYR A 23 12.47 -0.89 26.15
N GLU A 24 13.49 -0.09 26.51
CA GLU A 24 14.92 -0.32 26.22
C GLU A 24 15.25 -0.32 24.72
N MET A 25 14.50 0.45 23.94
CA MET A 25 14.78 0.68 22.53
C MET A 25 15.48 2.03 22.34
N ASP A 26 16.53 2.05 21.53
CA ASP A 26 17.33 3.25 21.25
C ASP A 26 16.81 3.94 19.99
N VAL A 27 16.12 5.07 20.16
CA VAL A 27 15.63 5.89 19.05
C VAL A 27 16.77 6.72 18.50
N VAL A 28 17.48 6.18 17.49
CA VAL A 28 18.68 6.76 16.90
C VAL A 28 18.40 7.96 15.99
N ALA A 29 17.18 8.09 15.49
CA ALA A 29 16.69 9.26 14.76
C ALA A 29 15.17 9.35 14.86
N ALA A 30 14.66 10.58 14.99
CA ALA A 30 13.24 10.90 14.90
C ALA A 30 13.07 12.04 13.87
N VAL A 31 12.28 11.80 12.83
CA VAL A 31 12.15 12.68 11.67
C VAL A 31 10.69 12.98 11.36
N GLU A 32 10.42 14.02 10.58
CA GLU A 32 9.09 14.54 10.30
C GLU A 32 8.69 14.44 8.82
N THR A 33 9.65 14.18 7.92
CA THR A 33 9.41 14.20 6.47
C THR A 33 9.88 12.92 5.79
N GLY A 34 9.32 12.61 4.63
CA GLY A 34 9.74 11.46 3.81
C GLY A 34 11.23 11.52 3.40
N PRO A 35 11.74 12.64 2.88
CA PRO A 35 13.17 12.77 2.54
C PRO A 35 14.12 12.56 3.73
N ASP A 36 13.78 13.13 4.90
CA ASP A 36 14.58 12.94 6.12
C ASP A 36 14.51 11.47 6.59
N LEU A 37 13.35 10.81 6.47
CA LEU A 37 13.22 9.40 6.76
C LEU A 37 14.15 8.55 5.90
N LEU A 38 14.14 8.75 4.58
CA LEU A 38 15.01 8.01 3.67
C LEU A 38 16.48 8.20 4.06
N SER A 39 16.89 9.44 4.30
CA SER A 39 18.25 9.79 4.74
C SER A 39 18.63 9.10 6.05
N ALA A 40 17.73 9.14 7.05
CA ALA A 40 17.94 8.51 8.35
C ALA A 40 18.07 6.98 8.24
N LEU A 41 17.20 6.32 7.44
CA LEU A 41 17.25 4.87 7.23
C LEU A 41 18.56 4.42 6.59
N LEU A 42 19.03 5.13 5.56
CA LEU A 42 20.27 4.81 4.87
C LEU A 42 21.51 5.04 5.75
N THR A 43 21.48 6.11 6.57
CA THR A 43 22.60 6.50 7.45
C THR A 43 22.71 5.59 8.66
N HIS A 44 21.60 5.38 9.36
CA HIS A 44 21.61 4.69 10.65
C HIS A 44 21.45 3.18 10.54
N ARG A 45 20.87 2.66 9.44
CA ARG A 45 20.58 1.24 9.25
C ARG A 45 20.02 0.61 10.52
N PRO A 46 18.80 1.03 10.96
CA PRO A 46 18.22 0.59 12.22
C PRO A 46 17.83 -0.88 12.18
N ASP A 47 17.59 -1.45 13.38
CA ASP A 47 16.99 -2.79 13.51
C ASP A 47 15.53 -2.79 13.09
N VAL A 48 14.85 -1.65 13.21
CA VAL A 48 13.47 -1.44 12.74
C VAL A 48 13.19 0.05 12.55
N ALA A 49 12.37 0.38 11.55
CA ALA A 49 11.78 1.71 11.41
C ALA A 49 10.29 1.68 11.76
N VAL A 50 9.85 2.67 12.52
CA VAL A 50 8.42 2.95 12.80
C VAL A 50 8.03 4.18 12.01
N VAL A 51 7.10 4.03 11.06
CA VAL A 51 6.88 4.99 9.99
C VAL A 51 5.41 5.36 9.87
N ASP A 52 5.06 6.64 10.03
CA ASP A 52 3.76 7.15 9.57
C ASP A 52 3.71 7.13 8.04
N VAL A 53 2.58 6.70 7.49
CA VAL A 53 2.32 6.74 6.04
C VAL A 53 2.35 8.16 5.50
N ARG A 54 1.67 9.08 6.19
CA ARG A 54 1.40 10.44 5.72
C ARG A 54 2.31 11.45 6.37
N LEU A 55 3.40 11.76 5.71
CA LEU A 55 4.35 12.78 6.13
C LEU A 55 4.30 14.01 5.20
N PRO A 56 4.79 15.18 5.65
CA PRO A 56 4.98 16.31 4.74
C PRO A 56 5.88 15.94 3.54
N PRO A 57 5.73 16.65 2.38
CA PRO A 57 4.96 17.88 2.19
C PRO A 57 3.51 17.69 1.76
N THR A 58 3.11 16.55 1.18
CA THR A 58 1.77 16.38 0.59
C THR A 58 0.80 15.62 1.50
N PHE A 59 1.29 14.99 2.55
CA PHE A 59 0.50 14.18 3.49
C PHE A 59 -0.29 13.06 2.81
N THR A 60 0.27 12.47 1.77
CA THR A 60 -0.34 11.35 1.05
C THR A 60 0.28 10.00 1.42
N ASN A 61 1.52 9.75 0.99
CA ASN A 61 2.19 8.45 1.15
C ASN A 61 3.72 8.57 1.29
N GLU A 62 4.22 9.73 1.66
CA GLU A 62 5.66 10.03 1.66
C GLU A 62 6.46 9.08 2.56
N GLY A 63 5.92 8.77 3.75
CA GLY A 63 6.58 7.85 4.66
C GLY A 63 6.73 6.47 4.07
N LEU A 64 5.67 5.97 3.44
CA LEU A 64 5.71 4.66 2.79
C LEU A 64 6.62 4.65 1.57
N THR A 65 6.56 5.68 0.71
CA THR A 65 7.44 5.79 -0.46
C THR A 65 8.91 5.76 -0.03
N ALA A 66 9.26 6.51 1.01
CA ALA A 66 10.60 6.50 1.59
C ALA A 66 10.99 5.12 2.15
N ALA A 67 10.05 4.42 2.82
CA ALA A 67 10.28 3.09 3.37
C ALA A 67 10.51 2.05 2.26
N VAL A 68 9.69 2.04 1.21
CA VAL A 68 9.85 1.15 0.03
C VAL A 68 11.18 1.44 -0.67
N GLU A 69 11.52 2.70 -0.89
CA GLU A 69 12.79 3.08 -1.49
C GLU A 69 13.99 2.64 -0.62
N ALA A 70 13.90 2.82 0.71
CA ALA A 70 14.95 2.34 1.62
C ALA A 70 15.10 0.82 1.55
N ARG A 71 14.00 0.05 1.51
CA ARG A 71 14.05 -1.42 1.38
C ARG A 71 14.65 -1.88 0.05
N SER A 72 14.41 -1.16 -1.05
CA SER A 72 15.07 -1.47 -2.33
C SER A 72 16.58 -1.35 -2.27
N ARG A 73 17.11 -0.43 -1.43
CA ARG A 73 18.55 -0.20 -1.20
C ARG A 73 19.13 -1.04 -0.06
N ILE A 74 18.31 -1.40 0.92
CA ILE A 74 18.66 -2.25 2.08
C ILE A 74 17.63 -3.39 2.13
N PRO A 75 17.86 -4.47 1.36
CA PRO A 75 16.89 -5.58 1.31
C PRO A 75 16.67 -6.21 2.68
N GLY A 76 15.37 -6.34 3.05
CA GLY A 76 14.99 -6.91 4.33
C GLY A 76 15.01 -5.92 5.51
N LEU A 77 15.23 -4.60 5.29
CA LEU A 77 15.11 -3.59 6.33
C LEU A 77 13.74 -3.68 7.01
N PRO A 78 13.67 -3.93 8.34
CA PRO A 78 12.39 -4.06 9.02
C PRO A 78 11.65 -2.73 9.12
N ILE A 79 10.37 -2.74 8.69
CA ILE A 79 9.50 -1.55 8.67
C ILE A 79 8.17 -1.86 9.35
N LEU A 80 7.82 -1.12 10.39
CA LEU A 80 6.50 -1.08 10.99
C LEU A 80 5.79 0.22 10.58
N VAL A 81 4.77 0.10 9.77
CA VAL A 81 3.95 1.22 9.33
C VAL A 81 2.88 1.52 10.35
N LEU A 82 2.70 2.80 10.67
CA LEU A 82 1.57 3.34 11.41
C LEU A 82 0.67 4.15 10.48
N SER A 83 -0.64 3.94 10.54
CA SER A 83 -1.59 4.69 9.72
C SER A 83 -2.89 4.97 10.48
N GLN A 84 -3.55 6.08 10.18
CA GLN A 84 -4.91 6.34 10.71
C GLN A 84 -5.97 5.48 10.02
N HIS A 85 -5.73 5.06 8.79
CA HIS A 85 -6.69 4.32 7.97
C HIS A 85 -6.03 3.13 7.28
N VAL A 86 -6.85 2.15 6.89
CA VAL A 86 -6.35 1.02 6.09
C VAL A 86 -6.14 1.44 4.65
N GLU A 87 -4.90 1.60 4.24
CA GLU A 87 -4.52 1.94 2.88
C GLU A 87 -4.05 0.68 2.13
N ARG A 88 -4.99 0.08 1.39
CA ARG A 88 -4.82 -1.26 0.79
C ARG A 88 -3.67 -1.37 -0.20
N LEU A 89 -3.45 -0.33 -1.02
CA LEU A 89 -2.38 -0.32 -2.02
C LEU A 89 -1.02 -0.47 -1.34
N TYR A 90 -0.82 0.20 -0.25
CA TYR A 90 0.45 0.31 0.45
C TYR A 90 0.78 -0.94 1.29
N ALA A 91 -0.23 -1.51 1.94
CA ALA A 91 -0.04 -2.78 2.64
C ALA A 91 0.39 -3.90 1.66
N ARG A 92 -0.13 -3.87 0.43
CA ARG A 92 0.25 -4.83 -0.63
C ARG A 92 1.68 -4.63 -1.11
N GLU A 93 2.08 -3.39 -1.34
CA GLU A 93 3.42 -3.05 -1.85
C GLU A 93 4.51 -3.50 -0.86
N LEU A 94 4.31 -3.24 0.43
CA LEU A 94 5.22 -3.71 1.48
C LEU A 94 5.28 -5.25 1.59
N LEU A 95 4.15 -5.94 1.39
CA LEU A 95 4.07 -7.40 1.47
C LEU A 95 4.57 -8.10 0.21
N ALA A 96 4.59 -7.41 -0.95
CA ALA A 96 4.94 -8.00 -2.24
C ALA A 96 6.37 -8.56 -2.30
N GLU A 97 7.29 -8.00 -1.52
CA GLU A 97 8.67 -8.47 -1.48
C GLU A 97 8.85 -9.86 -0.83
N GLY A 98 7.90 -10.33 -0.02
CA GLY A 98 7.93 -11.67 0.62
C GLY A 98 9.09 -11.94 1.58
N ARG A 99 9.87 -10.91 1.98
CA ARG A 99 11.12 -11.05 2.75
C ARG A 99 10.94 -10.91 4.27
N GLY A 100 9.72 -10.84 4.80
CA GLY A 100 9.48 -10.59 6.22
C GLY A 100 9.96 -9.21 6.70
N GLY A 101 9.94 -9.00 8.03
CA GLY A 101 10.30 -7.71 8.62
C GLY A 101 9.33 -6.58 8.22
N VAL A 102 8.03 -6.88 8.12
CA VAL A 102 6.99 -5.91 7.72
C VAL A 102 5.85 -5.92 8.71
N GLY A 103 5.47 -4.73 9.15
CA GLY A 103 4.27 -4.57 9.97
C GLY A 103 3.39 -3.42 9.48
N TYR A 104 2.10 -3.54 9.76
CA TYR A 104 1.13 -2.49 9.51
C TYR A 104 0.12 -2.44 10.66
N LEU A 105 0.14 -1.37 11.44
CA LEU A 105 -0.77 -1.13 12.55
C LEU A 105 -1.58 0.16 12.33
N LEU A 106 -2.80 0.17 12.80
CA LEU A 106 -3.57 1.41 12.92
C LEU A 106 -3.07 2.23 14.13
N LYS A 107 -2.98 3.56 13.99
CA LYS A 107 -2.51 4.46 15.06
C LYS A 107 -3.33 4.32 16.35
N ASP A 108 -4.61 3.95 16.27
CA ASP A 108 -5.46 3.67 17.45
C ASP A 108 -4.94 2.49 18.28
N ARG A 109 -4.19 1.56 17.68
CA ARG A 109 -3.61 0.39 18.38
C ARG A 109 -2.38 0.73 19.20
N VAL A 110 -1.76 1.89 18.99
CA VAL A 110 -0.64 2.39 19.81
C VAL A 110 -1.05 2.61 21.26
N SER A 111 -2.33 2.83 21.53
CA SER A 111 -2.89 2.92 22.88
C SER A 111 -2.75 1.60 23.67
N ASP A 112 -2.71 0.44 23.00
CA ASP A 112 -2.30 -0.83 23.57
C ASP A 112 -0.78 -0.96 23.50
N VAL A 113 -0.12 -0.40 24.50
CA VAL A 113 1.35 -0.32 24.59
C VAL A 113 2.04 -1.66 24.43
N ARG A 114 1.50 -2.73 25.05
CA ARG A 114 2.11 -4.06 24.99
C ARG A 114 2.10 -4.58 23.56
N ARG A 115 0.95 -4.51 22.93
CA ARG A 115 0.76 -4.97 21.55
C ARG A 115 1.63 -4.20 20.56
N PHE A 116 1.75 -2.89 20.75
CA PHE A 116 2.62 -2.06 19.91
C PHE A 116 4.10 -2.47 20.06
N VAL A 117 4.59 -2.63 21.30
CA VAL A 117 5.98 -3.03 21.57
C VAL A 117 6.28 -4.44 21.06
N GLU A 118 5.36 -5.39 21.23
CA GLU A 118 5.47 -6.73 20.66
C GLU A 118 5.57 -6.66 19.14
N ALA A 119 4.73 -5.89 18.48
CA ALA A 119 4.77 -5.71 17.02
C ALA A 119 6.11 -5.12 16.53
N VAL A 120 6.65 -4.12 17.24
CA VAL A 120 7.98 -3.56 16.92
C VAL A 120 9.05 -4.63 17.01
N ARG A 121 9.03 -5.47 18.06
CA ARG A 121 10.02 -6.56 18.25
C ARG A 121 9.86 -7.66 17.22
N ASP A 122 8.64 -8.06 16.93
CA ASP A 122 8.35 -9.10 15.93
C ASP A 122 8.86 -8.67 14.54
N VAL A 123 8.59 -7.43 14.15
CA VAL A 123 9.05 -6.88 12.88
C VAL A 123 10.57 -6.77 12.84
N ALA A 124 11.20 -6.29 13.92
CA ALA A 124 12.66 -6.22 14.03
C ALA A 124 13.32 -7.61 13.91
N GLY A 125 12.65 -8.65 14.41
CA GLY A 125 13.08 -10.04 14.28
C GLY A 125 12.84 -10.67 12.91
N GLY A 126 12.36 -9.90 11.93
CA GLY A 126 12.03 -10.38 10.58
C GLY A 126 10.63 -11.00 10.46
N GLY A 127 9.82 -10.93 11.52
CA GLY A 127 8.43 -11.39 11.53
C GLY A 127 7.47 -10.45 10.80
N THR A 128 6.18 -10.73 10.92
CA THR A 128 5.12 -9.91 10.31
C THR A 128 4.08 -9.55 11.36
N ALA A 129 3.85 -8.26 11.56
CA ALA A 129 2.85 -7.73 12.49
C ALA A 129 1.75 -6.97 11.71
N MET A 130 0.55 -7.54 11.63
CA MET A 130 -0.56 -6.95 10.87
C MET A 130 -1.77 -6.72 11.76
N ASP A 131 -2.36 -5.53 11.67
CA ASP A 131 -3.66 -5.29 12.29
C ASP A 131 -4.72 -6.20 11.65
N PRO A 132 -5.55 -6.90 12.44
CA PRO A 132 -6.61 -7.76 11.90
C PRO A 132 -7.57 -7.02 10.95
N GLU A 133 -7.80 -5.74 11.17
CA GLU A 133 -8.65 -4.92 10.30
C GLU A 133 -7.99 -4.70 8.93
N VAL A 134 -6.67 -4.47 8.90
CA VAL A 134 -5.90 -4.38 7.65
C VAL A 134 -5.98 -5.68 6.87
N VAL A 135 -5.78 -6.83 7.54
CA VAL A 135 -5.90 -8.16 6.93
C VAL A 135 -7.31 -8.38 6.38
N ALA A 136 -8.34 -8.07 7.16
CA ALA A 136 -9.74 -8.22 6.74
C ALA A 136 -10.05 -7.38 5.49
N GLN A 137 -9.58 -6.13 5.43
CA GLN A 137 -9.81 -5.25 4.28
C GLN A 137 -9.02 -5.68 3.04
N LEU A 138 -7.80 -6.19 3.18
CA LEU A 138 -7.03 -6.76 2.07
C LEU A 138 -7.74 -7.97 1.46
N LEU A 139 -8.22 -8.89 2.31
CA LEU A 139 -8.97 -10.07 1.86
C LEU A 139 -10.32 -9.71 1.24
N ALA A 140 -11.04 -8.74 1.80
CA ALA A 140 -12.31 -8.26 1.24
C ALA A 140 -12.08 -7.58 -0.12
N GLY A 141 -11.03 -6.78 -0.26
CA GLY A 141 -10.66 -6.14 -1.53
C GLY A 141 -10.38 -7.15 -2.63
N ARG A 142 -9.62 -8.21 -2.32
CA ARG A 142 -9.32 -9.30 -3.24
C ARG A 142 -10.59 -10.04 -3.67
N ARG A 143 -11.44 -10.45 -2.72
CA ARG A 143 -12.70 -11.14 -3.01
C ARG A 143 -13.66 -10.30 -3.85
N ASN A 144 -13.78 -9.01 -3.55
CA ASN A 144 -14.65 -8.11 -4.30
C ASN A 144 -14.17 -7.95 -5.75
N ARG A 145 -12.86 -7.88 -5.95
CA ARG A 145 -12.26 -7.83 -7.29
C ARG A 145 -12.47 -9.13 -8.05
N GLU A 146 -12.16 -10.28 -7.46
CA GLU A 146 -12.38 -11.60 -8.06
C GLU A 146 -13.84 -11.74 -8.51
N ARG A 147 -14.80 -11.44 -7.63
CA ARG A 147 -16.24 -11.44 -7.95
C ARG A 147 -16.60 -10.46 -9.06
N ALA A 148 -15.99 -9.27 -9.10
CA ALA A 148 -16.27 -8.30 -10.15
C ALA A 148 -15.76 -8.79 -11.52
N LEU A 149 -14.58 -9.41 -11.56
CA LEU A 149 -14.05 -10.01 -12.78
C LEU A 149 -14.85 -11.25 -13.21
N GLU A 150 -15.31 -12.09 -12.29
CA GLU A 150 -16.19 -13.24 -12.58
C GLU A 150 -17.52 -12.84 -13.24
N ARG A 151 -18.01 -11.60 -13.04
CA ARG A 151 -19.21 -11.09 -13.72
C ARG A 151 -18.98 -10.78 -15.21
N LEU A 152 -17.73 -10.71 -15.65
CA LEU A 152 -17.43 -10.45 -17.05
C LEU A 152 -17.69 -11.71 -17.89
N THR A 153 -18.25 -11.52 -19.08
CA THR A 153 -18.33 -12.60 -20.07
C THR A 153 -16.93 -12.87 -20.66
N THR A 154 -16.74 -14.03 -21.27
CA THR A 154 -15.50 -14.37 -21.98
C THR A 154 -15.08 -13.25 -22.94
N ARG A 155 -16.04 -12.68 -23.66
CA ARG A 155 -15.75 -11.60 -24.63
C ARG A 155 -15.34 -10.31 -23.96
N GLU A 156 -15.91 -9.97 -22.82
CA GLU A 156 -15.52 -8.80 -22.03
C GLU A 156 -14.13 -8.99 -21.42
N HIS A 157 -13.78 -10.20 -20.99
CA HIS A 157 -12.42 -10.54 -20.57
C HIS A 157 -11.40 -10.34 -21.70
N GLU A 158 -11.68 -10.84 -22.92
CA GLU A 158 -10.80 -10.66 -24.08
C GLU A 158 -10.60 -9.17 -24.39
N VAL A 159 -11.68 -8.38 -24.37
CA VAL A 159 -11.60 -6.93 -24.60
C VAL A 159 -10.76 -6.26 -23.51
N LEU A 160 -10.96 -6.61 -22.23
CA LEU A 160 -10.23 -6.03 -21.12
C LEU A 160 -8.73 -6.42 -21.15
N ALA A 161 -8.41 -7.66 -21.51
CA ALA A 161 -7.03 -8.11 -21.67
C ALA A 161 -6.28 -7.30 -22.75
N VAL A 162 -6.90 -7.08 -23.91
CA VAL A 162 -6.28 -6.29 -24.99
C VAL A 162 -6.21 -4.79 -24.62
N MET A 163 -7.19 -4.29 -23.83
CA MET A 163 -7.11 -2.94 -23.26
C MET A 163 -5.93 -2.77 -22.31
N ALA A 164 -5.63 -3.80 -21.51
CA ALA A 164 -4.52 -3.79 -20.57
C ALA A 164 -3.13 -3.73 -21.26
N GLU A 165 -3.05 -4.12 -22.53
CA GLU A 165 -1.87 -3.92 -23.37
C GLU A 165 -1.72 -2.44 -23.86
N GLY A 166 -2.58 -1.52 -23.45
CA GLY A 166 -2.56 -0.11 -23.86
C GLY A 166 -3.16 0.14 -25.25
N ARG A 167 -3.91 -0.80 -25.84
CA ARG A 167 -4.44 -0.69 -27.21
C ARG A 167 -5.63 0.26 -27.30
N THR A 168 -5.75 0.97 -28.46
CA THR A 168 -6.93 1.77 -28.81
C THR A 168 -8.14 0.90 -29.14
N ASN A 169 -9.35 1.46 -29.16
CA ASN A 169 -10.56 0.71 -29.51
C ASN A 169 -10.48 0.14 -30.94
N ALA A 170 -9.89 0.88 -31.88
CA ALA A 170 -9.65 0.41 -33.25
C ALA A 170 -8.73 -0.83 -33.27
N ALA A 171 -7.64 -0.81 -32.50
CA ALA A 171 -6.73 -1.92 -32.42
C ALA A 171 -7.35 -3.14 -31.70
N VAL A 172 -8.18 -2.92 -30.67
CA VAL A 172 -8.97 -3.98 -30.00
C VAL A 172 -9.95 -4.59 -31.00
N ALA A 173 -10.67 -3.76 -31.78
CA ALA A 173 -11.62 -4.20 -32.80
C ALA A 173 -10.96 -5.06 -33.88
N ALA A 174 -9.83 -4.60 -34.41
CA ALA A 174 -9.07 -5.33 -35.41
C ALA A 174 -8.57 -6.68 -34.88
N ARG A 175 -8.02 -6.71 -33.66
CA ARG A 175 -7.47 -7.95 -33.05
C ARG A 175 -8.54 -8.99 -32.72
N LEU A 176 -9.72 -8.53 -32.32
CA LEU A 176 -10.82 -9.41 -31.93
C LEU A 176 -11.83 -9.69 -33.06
N GLY A 177 -11.63 -9.14 -34.25
CA GLY A 177 -12.49 -9.36 -35.42
C GLY A 177 -13.89 -8.78 -35.25
N VAL A 178 -14.04 -7.61 -34.61
CA VAL A 178 -15.34 -6.94 -34.35
C VAL A 178 -15.28 -5.47 -34.77
N THR A 179 -16.42 -4.79 -34.74
CA THR A 179 -16.48 -3.35 -34.99
C THR A 179 -16.09 -2.54 -33.74
N GLU A 180 -15.56 -1.33 -33.92
CA GLU A 180 -15.27 -0.42 -32.81
C GLU A 180 -16.53 -0.09 -31.97
N LYS A 181 -17.70 -0.05 -32.60
CA LYS A 181 -18.98 0.15 -31.91
C LYS A 181 -19.29 -1.01 -30.97
N ALA A 182 -18.97 -2.26 -31.35
CA ALA A 182 -19.11 -3.43 -30.50
C ALA A 182 -18.10 -3.38 -29.34
N VAL A 183 -16.85 -3.00 -29.58
CA VAL A 183 -15.84 -2.78 -28.55
C VAL A 183 -16.29 -1.74 -27.53
N SER A 184 -16.79 -0.60 -27.99
CA SER A 184 -17.31 0.47 -27.11
C SER A 184 -18.47 -0.02 -26.22
N LYS A 185 -19.36 -0.86 -26.77
CA LYS A 185 -20.44 -1.49 -26.00
C LYS A 185 -19.90 -2.45 -24.92
N HIS A 186 -18.91 -3.28 -25.26
CA HIS A 186 -18.28 -4.17 -24.30
C HIS A 186 -17.56 -3.37 -23.20
N ILE A 187 -16.85 -2.30 -23.54
CA ILE A 187 -16.16 -1.45 -22.55
C ILE A 187 -17.17 -0.82 -21.58
N ASN A 188 -18.30 -0.32 -22.05
CA ASN A 188 -19.34 0.21 -21.16
C ASN A 188 -19.91 -0.86 -20.23
N ASN A 189 -20.15 -2.07 -20.74
CA ASN A 189 -20.59 -3.19 -19.91
C ASN A 189 -19.51 -3.57 -18.86
N ILE A 190 -18.23 -3.59 -19.24
CA ILE A 190 -17.10 -3.81 -18.32
C ILE A 190 -17.14 -2.78 -17.20
N PHE A 191 -17.25 -1.48 -17.53
CA PHE A 191 -17.33 -0.44 -16.52
C PHE A 191 -18.47 -0.62 -15.54
N THR A 192 -19.67 -0.98 -16.06
CA THR A 192 -20.84 -1.27 -15.22
C THR A 192 -20.60 -2.47 -14.31
N LYS A 193 -20.06 -3.58 -14.85
CA LYS A 193 -19.80 -4.81 -14.09
C LYS A 193 -18.67 -4.69 -13.09
N LEU A 194 -17.72 -3.80 -13.35
CA LEU A 194 -16.64 -3.45 -12.43
C LEU A 194 -17.03 -2.32 -11.47
N ASP A 195 -18.29 -1.89 -11.42
CA ASP A 195 -18.79 -0.81 -10.57
C ASP A 195 -17.99 0.50 -10.71
N LEU A 196 -17.57 0.83 -11.95
CA LEU A 196 -16.88 2.05 -12.31
C LEU A 196 -17.87 3.11 -12.75
N LEU A 197 -18.38 3.89 -11.80
CA LEU A 197 -19.30 4.99 -12.07
C LEU A 197 -18.60 6.12 -12.82
N PRO A 198 -19.35 6.91 -13.64
CA PRO A 198 -18.80 8.14 -14.21
C PRO A 198 -18.42 9.12 -13.09
N ALA A 199 -17.18 9.61 -13.11
CA ALA A 199 -16.70 10.68 -12.25
C ALA A 199 -15.95 11.70 -13.13
N GLU A 200 -15.95 12.96 -12.73
CA GLU A 200 -15.33 14.04 -13.52
C GLU A 200 -13.81 13.89 -13.58
N ASP A 201 -13.19 13.38 -12.53
CA ASP A 201 -11.73 13.29 -12.39
C ASP A 201 -11.16 11.89 -12.68
N ASP A 202 -12.01 10.88 -12.98
CA ASP A 202 -11.57 9.50 -13.11
C ASP A 202 -11.57 8.99 -14.56
N HIS A 203 -10.42 8.52 -15.03
CA HIS A 203 -10.31 7.76 -16.27
C HIS A 203 -10.73 6.31 -16.08
N ARG A 204 -12.04 5.99 -16.21
CA ARG A 204 -12.61 4.63 -16.02
C ARG A 204 -11.87 3.55 -16.78
N ARG A 205 -11.31 3.86 -17.96
CA ARG A 205 -10.49 2.93 -18.73
C ARG A 205 -9.24 2.52 -17.97
N VAL A 206 -8.55 3.48 -17.37
CA VAL A 206 -7.36 3.23 -16.54
C VAL A 206 -7.75 2.41 -15.32
N LEU A 207 -8.81 2.79 -14.61
CA LEU A 207 -9.30 2.06 -13.44
C LEU A 207 -9.70 0.61 -13.76
N ALA A 208 -10.31 0.35 -14.92
CA ALA A 208 -10.64 -1.01 -15.36
C ALA A 208 -9.37 -1.85 -15.60
N VAL A 209 -8.36 -1.25 -16.23
CA VAL A 209 -7.07 -1.92 -16.47
C VAL A 209 -6.33 -2.18 -15.16
N LEU A 210 -6.27 -1.21 -14.24
CA LEU A 210 -5.66 -1.38 -12.91
C LEU A 210 -6.36 -2.50 -12.14
N ARG A 211 -7.70 -2.57 -12.15
CA ARG A 211 -8.45 -3.67 -11.54
C ARG A 211 -8.15 -5.01 -12.19
N TYR A 212 -7.90 -5.07 -13.48
CA TYR A 212 -7.56 -6.31 -14.19
C TYR A 212 -6.13 -6.78 -13.86
N LEU A 213 -5.17 -5.87 -13.83
CA LEU A 213 -3.75 -6.16 -13.59
C LEU A 213 -3.40 -6.40 -12.11
N ASP A 214 -4.36 -6.20 -11.20
CA ASP A 214 -4.12 -6.29 -9.74
C ASP A 214 -3.20 -5.18 -9.19
N LEU A 215 -3.31 -3.99 -9.77
CA LEU A 215 -2.58 -2.78 -9.40
C LEU A 215 -3.47 -1.78 -8.66
#